data_bdbc4b191875bc854292c61554fc959b
#
_entry.id   bdbc4b191875bc854292c61554fc959b
#
_cell.length_a   1.000
_cell.length_b   1.000
_cell.length_c   1.000
_cell.angle_alpha   90.00
_cell.angle_beta   90.00
_cell.angle_gamma   90.00
#
_symmetry.space_group_name_H-M   'P 1'
#
loop_
_entity.id
_entity.type
_entity.pdbx_description
1 polymer ?
#
loop_
_entity_poly.entity_id
_entity_poly.type
_entity_poly.pdbx_seq_one_letter_code
_entity_poly.pdbx_strand_id
1 'polypeptide(L)'
;MFMKRFAFLFVVIILAVILVFVLQKAGLWKTITAEDLEASIEVVDVDTFWADKYYQPWPPRLILVPAISFRVKNITDKPLKYINFNANFRFLGDFENLGDAFLAAIRNDPIPPGEKSNVITLKSNYGVEGKTLATFKDNPHWKTVLVRLFAQSKGSQFLPMGEYEISRRIDFVEPEPVGMEEKKTDEGKELKKEEKKQE
;
A
#
# COMPACT_ATOMS: atom_id res chain seq x y z
N MET A 1 26.31 37.51 47.05
CA MET A 1 26.21 36.11 46.61
C MET A 1 25.19 35.91 45.45
N PHE A 2 24.13 36.67 45.36
CA PHE A 2 23.08 36.61 44.31
C PHE A 2 23.59 36.97 42.90
N MET A 3 24.42 38.00 42.72
CA MET A 3 24.92 38.40 41.39
C MET A 3 25.74 37.35 40.66
N LYS A 4 26.56 36.55 41.36
CA LYS A 4 27.36 35.49 40.73
C LYS A 4 26.48 34.33 40.17
N ARG A 5 25.37 34.04 40.85
CA ARG A 5 24.40 33.03 40.38
C ARG A 5 23.63 33.49 39.16
N PHE A 6 23.29 34.78 39.07
CA PHE A 6 22.64 35.38 37.91
C PHE A 6 23.53 35.40 36.67
N ALA A 7 24.82 35.77 36.84
CA ALA A 7 25.82 35.76 35.77
C ALA A 7 26.03 34.33 35.21
N PHE A 8 26.09 33.32 36.09
CA PHE A 8 26.23 31.93 35.69
C PHE A 8 25.02 31.44 34.88
N LEU A 9 23.80 31.76 35.29
CA LEU A 9 22.56 31.40 34.62
C LEU A 9 22.49 32.06 33.23
N PHE A 10 22.93 33.30 33.09
CA PHE A 10 22.96 34.02 31.83
C PHE A 10 23.94 33.38 30.83
N VAL A 11 25.13 32.97 31.30
CA VAL A 11 26.13 32.28 30.48
C VAL A 11 25.60 30.92 29.98
N VAL A 12 24.90 30.14 30.83
CA VAL A 12 24.31 28.86 30.44
C VAL A 12 23.22 29.02 29.37
N ILE A 13 22.37 30.07 29.49
CA ILE A 13 21.36 30.39 28.48
C ILE A 13 22.00 30.75 27.13
N ILE A 14 23.04 31.58 27.14
CA ILE A 14 23.78 31.96 25.91
C ILE A 14 24.38 30.71 25.24
N LEU A 15 25.03 29.84 26.01
CA LEU A 15 25.59 28.59 25.48
C LEU A 15 24.52 27.65 24.89
N ALA A 16 23.35 27.54 25.54
CA ALA A 16 22.23 26.77 25.03
C ALA A 16 21.70 27.34 23.71
N VAL A 17 21.56 28.67 23.59
CA VAL A 17 21.13 29.34 22.34
C VAL A 17 22.16 29.14 21.23
N ILE A 18 23.46 29.26 21.53
CA ILE A 18 24.53 29.00 20.54
C ILE A 18 24.52 27.56 20.10
N LEU A 19 24.32 26.58 21.01
CA LEU A 19 24.23 25.17 20.69
C LEU A 19 23.05 24.88 19.77
N VAL A 20 21.88 25.45 20.07
CA VAL A 20 20.70 25.32 19.20
C VAL A 20 20.98 25.90 17.81
N PHE A 21 21.62 27.03 17.71
CA PHE A 21 21.96 27.68 16.45
C PHE A 21 22.98 26.86 15.63
N VAL A 22 23.96 26.25 16.30
CA VAL A 22 24.94 25.35 15.68
C VAL A 22 24.26 24.07 15.18
N LEU A 23 23.37 23.49 15.97
CA LEU A 23 22.60 22.30 15.58
C LEU A 23 21.67 22.58 14.38
N GLN A 24 21.07 23.78 14.32
CA GLN A 24 20.26 24.19 13.15
C GLN A 24 21.14 24.37 11.90
N LYS A 25 22.32 25.01 12.01
CA LYS A 25 23.24 25.14 10.87
C LYS A 25 23.87 23.82 10.44
N ALA A 26 24.06 22.87 11.34
CA ALA A 26 24.54 21.53 11.03
C ALA A 26 23.52 20.66 10.29
N GLY A 27 22.29 21.17 10.04
CA GLY A 27 21.25 20.46 9.28
C GLY A 27 20.63 19.31 10.04
N LEU A 28 20.92 19.13 11.34
CA LEU A 28 20.37 18.06 12.17
C LEU A 28 18.84 18.16 12.36
N TRP A 29 18.25 19.32 12.02
CA TRP A 29 16.83 19.65 12.14
C TRP A 29 16.20 20.01 10.78
N LYS A 30 16.93 19.81 9.66
CA LYS A 30 16.33 20.01 8.34
C LYS A 30 15.24 18.97 8.12
N THR A 31 14.00 19.38 8.21
CA THR A 31 12.86 18.64 7.69
C THR A 31 12.92 18.72 6.17
N ILE A 32 12.84 17.58 5.50
CA ILE A 32 12.74 17.55 4.04
C ILE A 32 11.44 18.28 3.66
N THR A 33 11.52 19.32 2.84
CA THR A 33 10.35 20.03 2.33
C THR A 33 9.64 19.20 1.25
N ALA A 34 8.45 19.60 0.83
CA ALA A 34 7.73 18.92 -0.24
C ALA A 34 8.53 18.99 -1.57
N GLU A 35 9.10 20.15 -1.88
CA GLU A 35 9.95 20.36 -3.08
C GLU A 35 11.22 19.49 -3.02
N ASP A 36 11.85 19.38 -1.84
CA ASP A 36 12.99 18.48 -1.65
C ASP A 36 12.60 17.01 -1.86
N LEU A 37 11.35 16.61 -1.49
CA LEU A 37 10.89 15.24 -1.66
C LEU A 37 10.68 14.90 -3.13
N GLU A 38 10.07 15.78 -3.93
CA GLU A 38 9.87 15.59 -5.38
C GLU A 38 11.20 15.37 -6.11
N ALA A 39 12.22 16.19 -5.72
CA ALA A 39 13.57 16.08 -6.26
C ALA A 39 14.37 14.90 -5.71
N SER A 40 13.82 14.15 -4.74
CA SER A 40 14.55 13.11 -4.01
C SER A 40 14.14 11.70 -4.41
N ILE A 41 12.92 11.52 -4.91
CA ILE A 41 12.37 10.20 -5.18
C ILE A 41 11.77 10.10 -6.59
N GLU A 42 11.91 8.91 -7.16
CA GLU A 42 11.26 8.51 -8.40
C GLU A 42 10.41 7.26 -8.12
N VAL A 43 9.13 7.30 -8.53
CA VAL A 43 8.24 6.11 -8.46
C VAL A 43 8.51 5.26 -9.68
N VAL A 44 8.88 4.01 -9.47
CA VAL A 44 9.26 3.05 -10.51
C VAL A 44 8.56 1.71 -10.32
N ASP A 45 8.61 0.84 -11.33
CA ASP A 45 8.07 -0.53 -11.28
C ASP A 45 6.59 -0.54 -10.85
N VAL A 46 5.79 0.40 -11.39
CA VAL A 46 4.37 0.53 -11.06
C VAL A 46 3.58 -0.60 -11.70
N ASP A 47 2.78 -1.28 -10.88
CA ASP A 47 1.84 -2.31 -11.30
C ASP A 47 0.48 -2.10 -10.61
N THR A 48 -0.62 -2.32 -11.33
CA THR A 48 -1.98 -2.10 -10.83
C THR A 48 -2.84 -3.34 -11.06
N PHE A 49 -3.69 -3.67 -10.10
CA PHE A 49 -4.49 -4.87 -10.14
C PHE A 49 -5.68 -4.80 -9.18
N TRP A 50 -6.55 -5.79 -9.24
CA TRP A 50 -7.58 -6.04 -8.23
C TRP A 50 -7.13 -7.17 -7.33
N ALA A 51 -7.16 -6.94 -6.01
CA ALA A 51 -6.80 -7.91 -4.99
C ALA A 51 -8.04 -8.33 -4.20
N ASP A 52 -8.01 -9.51 -3.62
CA ASP A 52 -9.01 -9.93 -2.67
C ASP A 52 -8.88 -9.13 -1.36
N LYS A 53 -10.03 -8.76 -0.82
CA LYS A 53 -10.18 -8.26 0.54
C LYS A 53 -10.90 -9.26 1.42
N TYR A 54 -11.85 -9.97 0.83
CA TYR A 54 -12.65 -10.96 1.52
C TYR A 54 -13.11 -12.04 0.54
N TYR A 55 -13.02 -13.29 0.94
CA TYR A 55 -13.53 -14.44 0.24
C TYR A 55 -14.26 -15.38 1.20
N GLN A 56 -15.46 -15.81 0.80
CA GLN A 56 -16.26 -16.80 1.53
C GLN A 56 -16.89 -17.75 0.51
N PRO A 57 -16.63 -19.07 0.62
CA PRO A 57 -17.16 -20.05 -0.33
C PRO A 57 -18.67 -20.32 -0.14
N TRP A 58 -19.17 -20.24 1.10
CA TRP A 58 -20.58 -20.49 1.40
C TRP A 58 -21.10 -19.69 2.60
N PRO A 59 -22.19 -18.88 2.47
CA PRO A 59 -22.75 -18.46 1.18
C PRO A 59 -21.69 -17.69 0.36
N PRO A 60 -21.69 -17.80 -1.00
CA PRO A 60 -20.61 -17.26 -1.80
C PRO A 60 -20.56 -15.74 -1.74
N ARG A 61 -19.40 -15.22 -1.35
CA ARG A 61 -19.12 -13.79 -1.24
C ARG A 61 -17.66 -13.50 -1.54
N LEU A 62 -17.42 -12.61 -2.48
CA LEU A 62 -16.09 -12.14 -2.87
C LEU A 62 -16.09 -10.62 -2.89
N ILE A 63 -15.15 -9.99 -2.20
CA ILE A 63 -14.92 -8.54 -2.27
C ILE A 63 -13.53 -8.34 -2.86
N LEU A 64 -13.47 -7.69 -4.02
CA LEU A 64 -12.24 -7.25 -4.65
C LEU A 64 -12.04 -5.75 -4.44
N VAL A 65 -10.80 -5.36 -4.16
CA VAL A 65 -10.39 -3.98 -3.97
C VAL A 65 -9.32 -3.61 -5.00
N PRO A 66 -9.34 -2.38 -5.55
CA PRO A 66 -8.25 -1.92 -6.40
C PRO A 66 -6.98 -1.74 -5.58
N ALA A 67 -5.85 -2.05 -6.19
CA ALA A 67 -4.53 -2.01 -5.58
C ALA A 67 -3.50 -1.45 -6.55
N ILE A 68 -2.48 -0.81 -6.00
CA ILE A 68 -1.27 -0.37 -6.70
C ILE A 68 -0.06 -0.89 -5.96
N SER A 69 0.89 -1.46 -6.68
CA SER A 69 2.22 -1.77 -6.16
C SER A 69 3.27 -1.01 -6.96
N PHE A 70 4.33 -0.59 -6.27
CA PHE A 70 5.42 0.19 -6.86
C PHE A 70 6.67 0.08 -6.01
N ARG A 71 7.78 0.59 -6.54
CA ARG A 71 9.02 0.82 -5.79
C ARG A 71 9.37 2.30 -5.86
N VAL A 72 10.14 2.74 -4.89
CA VAL A 72 10.70 4.09 -4.84
C VAL A 72 12.19 4.00 -5.04
N LYS A 73 12.72 4.74 -6.01
CA LYS A 73 14.15 4.90 -6.23
C LYS A 73 14.60 6.20 -5.56
N ASN A 74 15.68 6.10 -4.80
CA ASN A 74 16.37 7.26 -4.23
C ASN A 74 17.27 7.87 -5.30
N ILE A 75 16.98 9.10 -5.74
CA ILE A 75 17.77 9.82 -6.74
C ILE A 75 18.72 10.85 -6.12
N THR A 76 18.88 10.83 -4.79
CA THR A 76 19.80 11.73 -4.06
C THR A 76 21.10 11.02 -3.67
N ASP A 77 22.02 11.80 -3.12
CA ASP A 77 23.30 11.35 -2.55
C ASP A 77 23.20 10.95 -1.06
N LYS A 78 22.00 11.00 -0.47
CA LYS A 78 21.76 10.73 0.96
C LYS A 78 20.72 9.63 1.16
N PRO A 79 20.81 8.83 2.23
CA PRO A 79 19.77 7.86 2.55
C PRO A 79 18.41 8.51 2.84
N LEU A 80 17.34 7.98 2.25
CA LEU A 80 15.98 8.47 2.45
C LEU A 80 15.28 7.70 3.57
N LYS A 81 14.63 8.47 4.47
CA LYS A 81 13.88 7.94 5.63
C LYS A 81 12.56 8.69 5.81
N TYR A 82 11.63 8.05 6.53
CA TYR A 82 10.37 8.64 6.98
C TYR A 82 9.48 9.15 5.85
N ILE A 83 9.30 8.29 4.82
CA ILE A 83 8.39 8.57 3.72
C ILE A 83 7.11 7.74 3.90
N ASN A 84 5.99 8.45 3.86
CA ASN A 84 4.65 7.89 3.89
C ASN A 84 4.05 7.98 2.48
N PHE A 85 3.19 7.03 2.13
CA PHE A 85 2.41 7.07 0.90
C PHE A 85 0.94 7.02 1.21
N ASN A 86 0.16 7.75 0.41
CA ASN A 86 -1.29 7.69 0.39
C ASN A 86 -1.75 7.46 -1.05
N ALA A 87 -2.74 6.60 -1.23
CA ALA A 87 -3.38 6.33 -2.51
C ALA A 87 -4.88 6.59 -2.39
N ASN A 88 -5.42 7.46 -3.23
CA ASN A 88 -6.84 7.70 -3.34
C ASN A 88 -7.38 7.02 -4.60
N PHE A 89 -8.35 6.13 -4.42
CA PHE A 89 -9.00 5.38 -5.49
C PHE A 89 -10.36 5.98 -5.79
N ARG A 90 -10.69 6.16 -7.08
CA ARG A 90 -12.00 6.67 -7.53
C ARG A 90 -12.41 5.99 -8.83
N PHE A 91 -13.70 5.85 -9.07
CA PHE A 91 -14.18 5.44 -10.38
C PHE A 91 -13.91 6.52 -11.44
N LEU A 92 -13.57 6.09 -12.64
CA LEU A 92 -13.40 7.00 -13.76
C LEU A 92 -14.72 7.72 -14.06
N GLY A 93 -14.66 9.06 -14.10
CA GLY A 93 -15.83 9.91 -14.32
C GLY A 93 -16.68 10.19 -13.07
N ASP A 94 -16.30 9.64 -11.91
CA ASP A 94 -16.95 9.90 -10.64
C ASP A 94 -16.16 10.94 -9.82
N PHE A 95 -16.86 11.77 -9.05
CA PHE A 95 -16.22 12.75 -8.17
C PHE A 95 -15.95 12.19 -6.77
N GLU A 96 -16.66 11.15 -6.37
CA GLU A 96 -16.50 10.53 -5.06
C GLU A 96 -15.34 9.54 -5.05
N ASN A 97 -14.63 9.52 -3.93
CA ASN A 97 -13.60 8.51 -3.70
C ASN A 97 -14.26 7.15 -3.46
N LEU A 98 -13.77 6.12 -4.15
CA LEU A 98 -14.12 4.74 -3.84
C LEU A 98 -13.52 4.33 -2.49
N GLY A 99 -12.28 4.75 -2.23
CA GLY A 99 -11.57 4.47 -1.01
C GLY A 99 -10.15 5.03 -1.03
N ASP A 100 -9.43 4.80 0.03
CA ASP A 100 -8.05 5.24 0.20
C ASP A 100 -7.19 4.17 0.88
N ALA A 101 -5.88 4.36 0.81
CA ALA A 101 -4.90 3.57 1.55
C ALA A 101 -3.76 4.46 2.02
N PHE A 102 -3.29 4.24 3.23
CA PHE A 102 -2.15 4.94 3.81
C PHE A 102 -1.13 3.93 4.34
N LEU A 103 0.14 4.15 4.03
CA LEU A 103 1.24 3.34 4.54
C LEU A 103 2.46 4.19 4.87
N ALA A 104 2.97 4.04 6.08
CA ALA A 104 4.27 4.56 6.45
C ALA A 104 5.35 3.58 5.98
N ALA A 105 5.72 3.67 4.71
CA ALA A 105 6.47 2.63 4.02
C ALA A 105 7.96 2.61 4.35
N ILE A 106 8.59 3.79 4.49
CA ILE A 106 10.05 3.89 4.67
C ILE A 106 10.30 4.52 6.04
N ARG A 107 10.58 3.69 7.04
CA ARG A 107 10.82 4.14 8.43
C ARG A 107 12.18 3.72 8.96
N ASN A 108 12.35 2.42 9.21
CA ASN A 108 13.50 1.86 9.91
C ASN A 108 14.58 1.37 8.94
N ASP A 109 14.19 1.10 7.70
CA ASP A 109 15.06 0.64 6.63
C ASP A 109 15.18 1.77 5.58
N PRO A 110 16.22 2.61 5.67
CA PRO A 110 16.40 3.72 4.74
C PRO A 110 16.80 3.22 3.37
N ILE A 111 16.35 3.91 2.33
CA ILE A 111 16.78 3.64 0.95
C ILE A 111 18.13 4.31 0.73
N PRO A 112 19.22 3.55 0.46
CA PRO A 112 20.53 4.10 0.13
C PRO A 112 20.49 4.94 -1.16
N PRO A 113 21.48 5.83 -1.38
CA PRO A 113 21.63 6.58 -2.62
C PRO A 113 21.64 5.69 -3.86
N GLY A 114 20.82 6.03 -4.87
CA GLY A 114 20.71 5.30 -6.14
C GLY A 114 19.93 3.97 -6.09
N GLU A 115 19.58 3.48 -4.91
CA GLU A 115 18.88 2.20 -4.75
C GLU A 115 17.35 2.33 -4.78
N LYS A 116 16.68 1.18 -4.95
CA LYS A 116 15.22 1.04 -4.93
C LYS A 116 14.76 0.47 -3.58
N SER A 117 13.58 0.88 -3.14
CA SER A 117 12.89 0.29 -1.98
C SER A 117 12.46 -1.16 -2.24
N ASN A 118 12.05 -1.86 -1.20
CA ASN A 118 11.17 -3.00 -1.33
C ASN A 118 9.86 -2.61 -2.02
N VAL A 119 9.11 -3.61 -2.54
CA VAL A 119 7.80 -3.37 -3.13
C VAL A 119 6.85 -2.81 -2.08
N ILE A 120 6.21 -1.71 -2.41
CA ILE A 120 5.18 -1.04 -1.60
C ILE A 120 3.85 -1.35 -2.26
N THR A 121 2.91 -1.90 -1.51
CA THR A 121 1.56 -2.20 -2.01
C THR A 121 0.52 -1.44 -1.19
N LEU A 122 -0.35 -0.70 -1.88
CA LEU A 122 -1.48 0.02 -1.31
C LEU A 122 -2.77 -0.57 -1.87
N LYS A 123 -3.62 -1.09 -0.99
CA LYS A 123 -4.93 -1.66 -1.33
C LYS A 123 -6.02 -0.73 -0.80
N SER A 124 -7.02 -0.41 -1.60
CA SER A 124 -8.17 0.39 -1.17
C SER A 124 -8.88 -0.26 0.02
N ASN A 125 -9.37 0.57 0.93
CA ASN A 125 -10.20 0.12 2.05
C ASN A 125 -11.64 -0.23 1.63
N TYR A 126 -12.08 0.16 0.43
CA TYR A 126 -13.36 -0.21 -0.17
C TYR A 126 -13.17 -0.78 -1.57
N GLY A 127 -14.13 -1.59 -2.00
CA GLY A 127 -14.09 -2.27 -3.29
C GLY A 127 -15.46 -2.67 -3.81
N VAL A 128 -15.48 -3.62 -4.73
CA VAL A 128 -16.69 -4.14 -5.36
C VAL A 128 -16.98 -5.53 -4.84
N GLU A 129 -18.25 -5.78 -4.51
CA GLU A 129 -18.72 -7.07 -4.04
C GLU A 129 -19.31 -7.89 -5.19
N GLY A 130 -18.99 -9.18 -5.22
CA GLY A 130 -19.53 -10.19 -6.11
C GLY A 130 -19.73 -11.51 -5.38
N LYS A 131 -20.16 -12.55 -6.11
CA LYS A 131 -20.33 -13.91 -5.56
C LYS A 131 -19.09 -14.78 -5.81
N THR A 132 -18.63 -14.82 -7.06
CA THR A 132 -17.48 -15.63 -7.53
C THR A 132 -16.68 -14.83 -8.54
N LEU A 133 -15.45 -15.25 -8.84
CA LEU A 133 -14.65 -14.64 -9.91
C LEU A 133 -15.34 -14.67 -11.28
N ALA A 134 -16.06 -15.74 -11.60
CA ALA A 134 -16.77 -15.88 -12.87
C ALA A 134 -17.86 -14.80 -13.03
N THR A 135 -18.65 -14.59 -11.97
CA THR A 135 -19.73 -13.58 -11.98
C THR A 135 -19.23 -12.16 -11.77
N PHE A 136 -17.99 -11.99 -11.31
CA PHE A 136 -17.41 -10.67 -11.05
C PHE A 136 -17.18 -9.89 -12.34
N LYS A 137 -16.77 -10.55 -13.42
CA LYS A 137 -16.48 -9.90 -14.72
C LYS A 137 -17.71 -9.21 -15.33
N ASP A 138 -18.89 -9.72 -15.07
CA ASP A 138 -20.17 -9.18 -15.55
C ASP A 138 -20.83 -8.22 -14.54
N ASN A 139 -20.14 -7.91 -13.44
CA ASN A 139 -20.65 -7.03 -12.41
C ASN A 139 -20.67 -5.57 -12.90
N PRO A 140 -21.85 -4.89 -12.98
CA PRO A 140 -21.95 -3.52 -13.48
C PRO A 140 -21.24 -2.50 -12.59
N HIS A 141 -20.96 -2.86 -11.33
CA HIS A 141 -20.20 -2.02 -10.40
C HIS A 141 -18.68 -2.15 -10.56
N TRP A 142 -18.20 -3.11 -11.34
CA TRP A 142 -16.78 -3.25 -11.64
C TRP A 142 -16.37 -2.34 -12.81
N LYS A 143 -16.31 -1.05 -12.52
CA LYS A 143 -15.94 0.02 -13.44
C LYS A 143 -14.44 0.26 -13.43
N THR A 144 -13.94 1.03 -14.40
CA THR A 144 -12.57 1.54 -14.41
C THR A 144 -12.31 2.41 -13.19
N VAL A 145 -11.21 2.16 -12.51
CA VAL A 145 -10.76 2.92 -11.33
C VAL A 145 -9.46 3.64 -11.66
N LEU A 146 -9.34 4.87 -11.21
CA LEU A 146 -8.11 5.65 -11.19
C LEU A 146 -7.57 5.69 -9.76
N VAL A 147 -6.25 5.61 -9.61
CA VAL A 147 -5.56 5.83 -8.34
C VAL A 147 -4.64 7.03 -8.44
N ARG A 148 -4.77 7.98 -7.51
CA ARG A 148 -3.83 9.07 -7.29
C ARG A 148 -2.90 8.70 -6.15
N LEU A 149 -1.61 8.67 -6.46
CA LEU A 149 -0.56 8.38 -5.50
C LEU A 149 0.03 9.68 -4.96
N PHE A 150 0.20 9.74 -3.65
CA PHE A 150 0.82 10.86 -2.94
C PHE A 150 1.94 10.34 -2.06
N ALA A 151 2.99 11.16 -1.92
CA ALA A 151 4.07 10.93 -0.97
C ALA A 151 4.15 12.06 0.04
N GLN A 152 4.63 11.77 1.25
CA GLN A 152 4.84 12.72 2.31
C GLN A 152 6.11 12.36 3.09
N SER A 153 7.01 13.30 3.29
CA SER A 153 8.08 13.18 4.29
C SER A 153 7.59 13.69 5.64
N LYS A 154 8.31 13.34 6.70
CA LYS A 154 7.98 13.79 8.07
C LYS A 154 7.86 15.32 8.14
N GLY A 155 6.67 15.82 8.47
CA GLY A 155 6.39 17.25 8.65
C GLY A 155 6.15 18.04 7.35
N SER A 156 6.14 17.40 6.17
CA SER A 156 5.79 18.04 4.91
C SER A 156 4.31 17.87 4.55
N GLN A 157 3.88 18.55 3.49
CA GLN A 157 2.58 18.31 2.85
C GLN A 157 2.63 17.05 1.96
N PHE A 158 1.46 16.52 1.63
CA PHE A 158 1.34 15.47 0.63
C PHE A 158 1.63 16.01 -0.76
N LEU A 159 2.54 15.35 -1.47
CA LEU A 159 2.95 15.67 -2.82
C LEU A 159 2.37 14.65 -3.79
N PRO A 160 1.69 15.07 -4.89
CA PRO A 160 1.21 14.13 -5.90
C PRO A 160 2.39 13.51 -6.66
N MET A 161 2.41 12.17 -6.74
CA MET A 161 3.45 11.39 -7.40
C MET A 161 3.00 10.81 -8.75
N GLY A 162 1.71 10.87 -9.05
CA GLY A 162 1.14 10.40 -10.30
C GLY A 162 -0.30 9.93 -10.16
N GLU A 163 -0.94 9.72 -11.33
CA GLU A 163 -2.25 9.11 -11.44
C GLU A 163 -2.16 7.93 -12.40
N TYR A 164 -2.74 6.79 -12.01
CA TYR A 164 -2.66 5.53 -12.76
C TYR A 164 -4.05 4.92 -12.90
N GLU A 165 -4.28 4.29 -14.04
CA GLU A 165 -5.48 3.47 -14.22
C GLU A 165 -5.25 2.08 -13.62
N ILE A 166 -6.23 1.58 -12.87
CA ILE A 166 -6.18 0.23 -12.32
C ILE A 166 -6.50 -0.76 -13.44
N SER A 167 -5.54 -1.64 -13.74
CA SER A 167 -5.74 -2.71 -14.71
C SER A 167 -6.86 -3.65 -14.25
N ARG A 168 -7.58 -4.26 -15.22
CA ARG A 168 -8.62 -5.27 -14.92
C ARG A 168 -8.05 -6.65 -14.55
N ARG A 169 -6.75 -6.75 -14.31
CA ARG A 169 -6.14 -7.98 -13.80
C ARG A 169 -6.60 -8.23 -12.36
N ILE A 170 -7.02 -9.43 -12.09
CA ILE A 170 -7.36 -9.87 -10.73
C ILE A 170 -6.22 -10.76 -10.24
N ASP A 171 -5.61 -10.35 -9.13
CA ASP A 171 -4.53 -11.07 -8.44
C ASP A 171 -5.12 -11.90 -7.27
N PHE A 172 -6.04 -12.80 -7.62
CA PHE A 172 -6.68 -13.73 -6.71
C PHE A 172 -7.08 -14.99 -7.46
N VAL A 173 -6.80 -16.13 -6.88
CA VAL A 173 -7.24 -17.44 -7.37
C VAL A 173 -8.27 -17.98 -6.39
N GLU A 174 -9.48 -18.24 -6.88
CA GLU A 174 -10.54 -18.85 -6.07
C GLU A 174 -10.11 -20.27 -5.68
N PRO A 175 -10.06 -20.61 -4.37
CA PRO A 175 -9.71 -21.95 -3.94
C PRO A 175 -10.70 -22.97 -4.47
N GLU A 176 -10.20 -24.11 -4.93
CA GLU A 176 -11.07 -25.22 -5.33
C GLU A 176 -11.90 -25.69 -4.13
N PRO A 177 -13.19 -25.99 -4.32
CA PRO A 177 -14.05 -26.49 -3.26
C PRO A 177 -13.50 -27.82 -2.74
N VAL A 178 -13.02 -27.81 -1.52
CA VAL A 178 -12.55 -29.03 -0.83
C VAL A 178 -13.76 -29.95 -0.65
N GLY A 179 -13.84 -31.04 -1.40
CA GLY A 179 -14.83 -32.10 -1.12
C GLY A 179 -15.64 -32.67 -2.29
N MET A 180 -15.29 -32.45 -3.56
CA MET A 180 -16.03 -33.07 -4.68
C MET A 180 -15.35 -34.31 -5.30
N GLU A 181 -14.16 -34.72 -4.87
CA GLU A 181 -13.47 -35.87 -5.48
C GLU A 181 -13.83 -37.23 -4.88
N GLU A 182 -14.43 -37.33 -3.72
CA GLU A 182 -14.66 -38.64 -3.07
C GLU A 182 -16.00 -39.34 -3.44
N LYS A 183 -16.95 -38.68 -4.09
CA LYS A 183 -18.25 -39.31 -4.41
C LYS A 183 -18.34 -40.02 -5.75
N LYS A 184 -17.38 -39.87 -6.67
CA LYS A 184 -17.42 -40.51 -7.98
C LYS A 184 -16.85 -41.94 -8.02
N THR A 185 -16.15 -42.37 -6.97
CA THR A 185 -15.46 -43.66 -6.98
C THR A 185 -16.27 -44.81 -6.34
N ASP A 186 -17.24 -44.52 -5.48
CA ASP A 186 -18.00 -45.57 -4.80
C ASP A 186 -19.25 -46.02 -5.54
N GLU A 187 -19.97 -45.13 -6.27
CA GLU A 187 -21.14 -45.52 -7.06
C GLU A 187 -20.78 -46.44 -8.22
N GLY A 188 -19.58 -46.31 -8.82
CA GLY A 188 -19.12 -47.19 -9.90
C GLY A 188 -18.71 -48.61 -9.45
N LYS A 189 -18.48 -48.82 -8.14
CA LYS A 189 -18.16 -50.15 -7.59
C LYS A 189 -19.37 -50.95 -7.12
N GLU A 190 -20.43 -50.27 -6.71
CA GLU A 190 -21.67 -50.96 -6.33
C GLU A 190 -22.42 -51.51 -7.55
N LEU A 191 -22.52 -50.76 -8.64
CA LEU A 191 -23.18 -51.22 -9.88
C LEU A 191 -22.50 -52.44 -10.50
N LYS A 192 -21.17 -52.59 -10.42
CA LYS A 192 -20.45 -53.77 -10.90
C LYS A 192 -20.56 -55.00 -10.00
N LYS A 193 -21.00 -54.88 -8.77
CA LYS A 193 -21.22 -56.01 -7.85
C LYS A 193 -22.61 -56.60 -8.00
N GLU A 194 -23.59 -55.83 -8.43
CA GLU A 194 -24.95 -56.35 -8.67
C GLU A 194 -25.06 -57.10 -10.00
N GLU A 195 -24.36 -56.68 -11.08
CA GLU A 195 -24.35 -57.42 -12.37
C GLU A 195 -23.69 -58.79 -12.26
N LYS A 196 -22.74 -59.02 -11.33
CA LYS A 196 -22.08 -60.33 -11.16
C LYS A 196 -22.86 -61.32 -10.28
N LYS A 197 -24.01 -60.95 -9.72
CA LYS A 197 -24.88 -61.87 -8.94
C LYS A 197 -26.08 -62.39 -9.71
N GLN A 198 -26.27 -62.02 -10.97
CA GLN A 198 -27.38 -62.47 -11.82
C GLN A 198 -26.95 -63.36 -13.00
N GLU A 199 -25.65 -63.76 -13.06
CA GLU A 199 -25.16 -64.86 -13.85
C GLU A 199 -24.87 -66.07 -12.95
#